data_31712afa085b2e2f5cd828e84cce8552
#
_entry.id   31712afa085b2e2f5cd828e84cce8552
#
_cell.length_a   1.000
_cell.length_b   1.000
_cell.length_c   1.000
_cell.angle_alpha   90.00
_cell.angle_beta   90.00
_cell.angle_gamma   90.00
#
_symmetry.space_group_name_H-M   'P 1'
#
loop_
_entity.id
_entity.type
_entity.pdbx_description
1 polymer ?
#
loop_
_entity_poly.entity_id
_entity_poly.type
_entity_poly.pdbx_seq_one_letter_code
_entity_poly.pdbx_strand_id
1 'polypeptide(L)'
;MEFDPDAVRSLLRGQQIATLPELKGALGSSATMTVFRTLKRLGYRTSYSHRGKYYTLAEIPRFDARGLWTCRAVGFSREGTLLATAQRFVDEADAGVTAGELHELLSVDVKGPLVRLYRRRRIDREDLGG
;
A
#
# COMPACT_ATOMS: atom_id res chain seq x y z
N MET A 1 -18.52 -10.05 24.06
CA MET A 1 -17.90 -10.99 23.13
C MET A 1 -16.53 -10.47 22.70
N GLU A 2 -15.50 -11.24 22.97
CA GLU A 2 -14.16 -10.84 22.58
C GLU A 2 -13.82 -11.45 21.23
N PHE A 3 -13.23 -10.62 20.35
CA PHE A 3 -12.75 -11.08 19.06
C PHE A 3 -11.25 -11.41 19.20
N ASP A 4 -10.86 -12.55 18.67
CA ASP A 4 -9.50 -13.05 18.80
C ASP A 4 -8.57 -12.45 17.71
N PRO A 5 -7.61 -11.58 18.11
CA PRO A 5 -6.64 -11.05 17.15
C PRO A 5 -5.78 -12.14 16.50
N ASP A 6 -5.61 -13.29 17.16
CA ASP A 6 -4.82 -14.38 16.60
C ASP A 6 -5.45 -15.00 15.36
N ALA A 7 -6.79 -14.94 15.23
CA ALA A 7 -7.47 -15.40 14.02
C ALA A 7 -7.06 -14.55 12.81
N VAL A 8 -6.97 -13.24 12.98
CA VAL A 8 -6.51 -12.32 11.93
C VAL A 8 -5.03 -12.55 11.63
N ARG A 9 -4.22 -12.71 12.67
CA ARG A 9 -2.79 -13.00 12.51
C ARG A 9 -2.55 -14.29 11.75
N SER A 10 -3.28 -15.36 12.09
CA SER A 10 -3.17 -16.65 11.41
C SER A 10 -3.57 -16.56 9.96
N LEU A 11 -4.66 -15.86 9.66
CA LEU A 11 -5.10 -15.66 8.27
C LEU A 11 -4.00 -14.96 7.46
N LEU A 12 -3.47 -13.86 7.96
CA LEU A 12 -2.45 -13.09 7.24
C LEU A 12 -1.13 -13.82 7.12
N ARG A 13 -0.72 -14.57 8.14
CA ARG A 13 0.49 -15.40 8.04
C ARG A 13 0.32 -16.52 7.02
N GLY A 14 -0.89 -17.07 6.89
CA GLY A 14 -1.17 -18.13 5.94
C GLY A 14 -1.24 -17.65 4.50
N GLN A 15 -1.95 -16.58 4.23
CA GLN A 15 -2.14 -16.08 2.85
C GLN A 15 -1.40 -14.78 2.55
N GLN A 16 -0.71 -14.21 3.50
CA GLN A 16 0.11 -13.00 3.45
C GLN A 16 -0.67 -11.70 3.29
N ILE A 17 -1.68 -11.65 2.44
CA ILE A 17 -2.52 -10.48 2.23
C ILE A 17 -3.99 -10.88 2.36
N ALA A 18 -4.85 -9.93 2.71
CA ALA A 18 -6.28 -10.17 2.82
C ALA A 18 -7.09 -8.92 2.51
N THR A 19 -8.32 -9.12 2.04
CA THR A 19 -9.29 -8.04 1.86
C THR A 19 -10.06 -7.82 3.16
N LEU A 20 -10.80 -6.71 3.23
CA LEU A 20 -11.65 -6.43 4.40
C LEU A 20 -12.70 -7.51 4.65
N PRO A 21 -13.45 -8.01 3.63
CA PRO A 21 -14.37 -9.12 3.86
C PRO A 21 -13.71 -10.37 4.44
N GLU A 22 -12.51 -10.71 3.97
CA GLU A 22 -11.77 -11.86 4.50
C GLU A 22 -11.38 -11.65 5.97
N LEU A 23 -10.95 -10.44 6.31
CA LEU A 23 -10.59 -10.09 7.68
C LEU A 23 -11.81 -10.11 8.60
N LYS A 24 -12.95 -9.63 8.12
CA LYS A 24 -14.22 -9.70 8.86
C LYS A 24 -14.61 -11.14 9.15
N GLY A 25 -14.48 -12.00 8.14
CA GLY A 25 -14.77 -13.43 8.29
C GLY A 25 -13.87 -14.11 9.31
N ALA A 26 -12.57 -13.83 9.26
CA ALA A 26 -11.60 -14.42 10.20
C ALA A 26 -11.84 -13.95 11.63
N LEU A 27 -12.15 -12.67 11.81
CA LEU A 27 -12.38 -12.10 13.14
C LEU A 27 -13.76 -12.47 13.70
N GLY A 28 -14.71 -12.83 12.83
CA GLY A 28 -16.09 -13.12 13.25
C GLY A 28 -16.90 -11.87 13.53
N SER A 29 -16.54 -10.74 12.92
CA SER A 29 -17.22 -9.46 13.11
C SER A 29 -17.52 -8.81 11.77
N SER A 30 -18.73 -8.27 11.61
CA SER A 30 -19.10 -7.49 10.43
C SER A 30 -18.75 -6.00 10.60
N ALA A 31 -18.28 -5.59 11.77
CA ALA A 31 -17.98 -4.20 12.06
C ALA A 31 -16.61 -3.81 11.54
N THR A 32 -16.57 -2.91 10.55
CA THR A 32 -15.32 -2.41 9.96
C THR A 32 -14.39 -1.81 11.01
N MET A 33 -14.93 -1.04 11.95
CA MET A 33 -14.11 -0.42 13.00
C MET A 33 -13.42 -1.44 13.89
N THR A 34 -14.08 -2.57 14.18
CA THR A 34 -13.50 -3.65 14.98
C THR A 34 -12.30 -4.27 14.27
N VAL A 35 -12.42 -4.47 12.96
CA VAL A 35 -11.32 -5.02 12.13
C VAL A 35 -10.13 -4.06 12.17
N PHE A 36 -10.33 -2.77 11.90
CA PHE A 36 -9.23 -1.82 11.88
C PHE A 36 -8.60 -1.60 13.25
N ARG A 37 -9.39 -1.67 14.32
CA ARG A 37 -8.87 -1.60 15.68
C ARG A 37 -7.93 -2.78 15.95
N THR A 38 -8.31 -3.98 15.50
CA THR A 38 -7.49 -5.18 15.62
C THR A 38 -6.21 -5.07 14.80
N LEU A 39 -6.33 -4.64 13.53
CA LEU A 39 -5.17 -4.44 12.65
C LEU A 39 -4.20 -3.43 13.24
N LYS A 40 -4.71 -2.32 13.78
CA LYS A 40 -3.89 -1.28 14.38
C LYS A 40 -3.12 -1.81 15.59
N ARG A 41 -3.76 -2.64 16.39
CA ARG A 41 -3.12 -3.28 17.54
C ARG A 41 -1.99 -4.22 17.13
N LEU A 42 -2.18 -4.97 16.03
CA LEU A 42 -1.18 -5.90 15.53
C LEU A 42 -0.06 -5.22 14.72
N GLY A 43 -0.33 -4.05 14.18
CA GLY A 43 0.55 -3.38 13.23
C GLY A 43 0.30 -3.89 11.82
N TYR A 44 -0.11 -3.01 10.91
CA TYR A 44 -0.50 -3.43 9.56
C TYR A 44 -0.05 -2.44 8.50
N ARG A 45 -0.09 -2.89 7.26
CA ARG A 45 0.14 -2.07 6.08
C ARG A 45 -1.00 -2.27 5.10
N THR A 46 -1.27 -1.22 4.32
CA THR A 46 -2.28 -1.21 3.27
C THR A 46 -1.59 -1.16 1.92
N SER A 47 -2.14 -1.86 0.92
CA SER A 47 -1.57 -1.85 -0.42
C SER A 47 -1.62 -0.45 -1.04
N TYR A 48 -0.61 -0.09 -1.85
CA TYR A 48 -0.69 1.13 -2.67
C TYR A 48 -1.46 0.87 -3.95
N SER A 49 -1.54 -0.39 -4.38
CA SER A 49 -2.33 -0.81 -5.55
C SER A 49 -3.75 -1.18 -5.13
N HIS A 50 -4.61 -1.48 -6.10
CA HIS A 50 -5.99 -1.96 -5.86
C HIS A 50 -6.78 -1.04 -4.93
N ARG A 51 -6.56 0.27 -5.03
CA ARG A 51 -7.25 1.30 -4.23
C ARG A 51 -7.11 1.10 -2.72
N GLY A 52 -6.03 0.46 -2.28
CA GLY A 52 -5.80 0.22 -0.85
C GLY A 52 -6.74 -0.81 -0.24
N LYS A 53 -7.24 -1.75 -1.04
CA LYS A 53 -8.21 -2.75 -0.57
C LYS A 53 -7.61 -4.01 0.01
N TYR A 54 -6.28 -4.14 0.02
CA TYR A 54 -5.58 -5.28 0.58
C TYR A 54 -4.75 -4.87 1.79
N TYR A 55 -4.67 -5.76 2.75
CA TYR A 55 -4.00 -5.52 4.02
C TYR A 55 -3.04 -6.64 4.33
N THR A 56 -1.95 -6.32 5.03
CA THR A 56 -0.99 -7.30 5.53
C THR A 56 -0.46 -6.84 6.89
N LEU A 57 0.15 -7.76 7.65
CA LEU A 57 0.83 -7.38 8.88
C LEU A 57 2.15 -6.66 8.54
N ALA A 58 2.53 -5.70 9.37
CA ALA A 58 3.74 -4.89 9.13
C ALA A 58 5.01 -5.73 9.04
N GLU A 59 5.03 -6.90 9.65
CA GLU A 59 6.18 -7.81 9.70
C GLU A 59 6.30 -8.74 8.48
N ILE A 60 5.23 -8.85 7.67
CA ILE A 60 5.20 -9.81 6.55
C ILE A 60 5.97 -9.32 5.32
N PRO A 61 5.79 -8.06 4.84
CA PRO A 61 6.47 -7.62 3.63
C PRO A 61 7.99 -7.64 3.77
N ARG A 62 8.65 -8.16 2.73
CA ARG A 62 10.10 -8.07 2.60
C ARG A 62 10.39 -7.09 1.49
N PHE A 63 10.50 -5.83 1.84
CA PHE A 63 10.73 -4.77 0.88
C PHE A 63 12.09 -4.94 0.18
N ASP A 64 12.08 -4.78 -1.13
CA ASP A 64 13.31 -4.81 -1.92
C ASP A 64 14.10 -3.50 -1.78
N ALA A 65 15.16 -3.33 -2.57
CA ALA A 65 15.98 -2.14 -2.53
C ALA A 65 15.21 -0.86 -2.88
N ARG A 66 14.08 -0.99 -3.57
CA ARG A 66 13.22 0.13 -3.93
C ARG A 66 12.15 0.41 -2.89
N GLY A 67 12.08 -0.40 -1.83
CA GLY A 67 11.04 -0.27 -0.81
C GLY A 67 9.69 -0.80 -1.25
N LEU A 68 9.68 -1.74 -2.20
CA LEU A 68 8.45 -2.34 -2.75
C LEU A 68 8.38 -3.82 -2.46
N TRP A 69 7.16 -4.32 -2.28
CA TRP A 69 6.89 -5.75 -2.12
C TRP A 69 5.59 -6.07 -2.85
N THR A 70 5.60 -7.13 -3.65
CA THR A 70 4.43 -7.55 -4.42
C THR A 70 4.04 -8.97 -4.04
N CYS A 71 2.76 -9.17 -3.77
CA CYS A 71 2.20 -10.48 -3.48
C CYS A 71 0.95 -10.65 -4.33
N ARG A 72 0.97 -11.64 -5.22
CA ARG A 72 -0.15 -11.93 -6.14
C ARG A 72 -0.66 -10.69 -6.87
N ALA A 73 0.25 -9.93 -7.45
CA ALA A 73 -0.01 -8.70 -8.20
C ALA A 73 -0.51 -7.53 -7.32
N VAL A 74 -0.54 -7.69 -6.00
CA VAL A 74 -0.89 -6.61 -5.07
C VAL A 74 0.39 -5.98 -4.56
N GLY A 75 0.54 -4.65 -4.72
CA GLY A 75 1.74 -3.93 -4.37
C GLY A 75 1.66 -3.21 -3.02
N PHE A 76 2.73 -3.36 -2.25
CA PHE A 76 2.91 -2.66 -0.97
C PHE A 76 4.21 -1.87 -1.02
N SER A 77 4.25 -0.72 -0.40
CA SER A 77 5.43 0.11 -0.36
C SER A 77 5.75 0.52 1.07
N ARG A 78 7.04 0.77 1.30
CA ARG A 78 7.50 1.22 2.61
C ARG A 78 6.87 2.57 3.00
N GLU A 79 6.53 3.40 2.01
CA GLU A 79 5.88 4.69 2.22
C GLU A 79 4.37 4.56 2.48
N GLY A 80 3.79 3.41 2.20
CA GLY A 80 2.39 3.12 2.46
C GLY A 80 1.46 3.45 1.31
N THR A 81 1.20 4.72 1.05
CA THR A 81 0.24 5.14 0.01
C THR A 81 0.90 5.26 -1.37
N LEU A 82 0.09 5.18 -2.43
CA LEU A 82 0.56 5.41 -3.79
C LEU A 82 1.10 6.84 -3.95
N LEU A 83 0.43 7.82 -3.35
CA LEU A 83 0.85 9.22 -3.41
C LEU A 83 2.23 9.42 -2.80
N ALA A 84 2.45 8.92 -1.59
CA ALA A 84 3.73 9.03 -0.90
C ALA A 84 4.84 8.25 -1.62
N THR A 85 4.50 7.09 -2.18
CA THR A 85 5.43 6.27 -2.94
C THR A 85 5.89 6.99 -4.22
N ALA A 86 4.94 7.54 -4.98
CA ALA A 86 5.25 8.30 -6.18
C ALA A 86 6.11 9.52 -5.86
N GLN A 87 5.79 10.23 -4.77
CA GLN A 87 6.57 11.38 -4.30
C GLN A 87 8.04 10.99 -4.07
N ARG A 88 8.28 9.88 -3.37
CA ARG A 88 9.63 9.42 -3.08
C ARG A 88 10.42 9.13 -4.36
N PHE A 89 9.80 8.42 -5.32
CA PHE A 89 10.49 8.09 -6.56
C PHE A 89 10.82 9.34 -7.38
N VAL A 90 9.94 10.34 -7.39
CA VAL A 90 10.21 11.62 -8.06
C VAL A 90 11.36 12.35 -7.35
N ASP A 91 11.33 12.41 -6.03
CA ASP A 91 12.35 13.12 -5.24
C ASP A 91 13.74 12.48 -5.38
N GLU A 92 13.81 11.15 -5.49
CA GLU A 92 15.07 10.42 -5.61
C GLU A 92 15.61 10.34 -7.02
N ALA A 93 14.85 10.75 -8.03
CA ALA A 93 15.26 10.66 -9.43
C ALA A 93 16.10 11.88 -9.83
N ASP A 94 17.42 11.73 -9.89
CA ASP A 94 18.34 12.82 -10.22
C ASP A 94 18.07 13.45 -11.59
N ALA A 95 17.71 12.64 -12.57
CA ALA A 95 17.45 13.10 -13.93
C ALA A 95 15.95 13.19 -14.25
N GLY A 96 15.10 13.14 -13.21
CA GLY A 96 13.66 13.10 -13.36
C GLY A 96 13.16 11.69 -13.66
N VAL A 97 11.85 11.50 -13.62
CA VAL A 97 11.20 10.23 -13.92
C VAL A 97 9.91 10.50 -14.69
N THR A 98 9.62 9.68 -15.70
CA THR A 98 8.39 9.82 -16.48
C THR A 98 7.23 9.09 -15.80
N ALA A 99 6.00 9.50 -16.13
CA ALA A 99 4.80 8.81 -15.68
C ALA A 99 4.79 7.36 -16.15
N GLY A 100 5.28 7.10 -17.38
CA GLY A 100 5.39 5.75 -17.93
C GLY A 100 6.36 4.88 -17.13
N GLU A 101 7.50 5.43 -16.74
CA GLU A 101 8.49 4.71 -15.91
C GLU A 101 7.91 4.34 -14.55
N LEU A 102 7.18 5.26 -13.92
CA LEU A 102 6.52 4.99 -12.64
C LEU A 102 5.42 3.96 -12.80
N HIS A 103 4.64 4.03 -13.90
CA HIS A 103 3.60 3.05 -14.18
C HIS A 103 4.18 1.64 -14.28
N GLU A 104 5.29 1.48 -14.99
CA GLU A 104 5.96 0.18 -15.11
C GLU A 104 6.50 -0.30 -13.77
N LEU A 105 7.14 0.59 -13.03
CA LEU A 105 7.76 0.25 -11.75
C LEU A 105 6.72 -0.15 -10.70
N LEU A 106 5.62 0.59 -10.60
CA LEU A 106 4.59 0.39 -9.58
C LEU A 106 3.43 -0.48 -10.06
N SER A 107 3.33 -0.75 -11.36
CA SER A 107 2.26 -1.53 -11.99
C SER A 107 0.87 -0.97 -11.73
N VAL A 108 0.75 0.35 -11.60
CA VAL A 108 -0.51 1.04 -11.38
C VAL A 108 -0.51 2.36 -12.16
N ASP A 109 -1.71 2.91 -12.43
CA ASP A 109 -1.83 4.23 -13.03
C ASP A 109 -1.42 5.30 -12.02
N VAL A 110 -0.45 6.12 -12.40
CA VAL A 110 0.11 7.16 -11.52
C VAL A 110 -0.31 8.57 -11.91
N LYS A 111 -1.13 8.73 -12.94
CA LYS A 111 -1.54 10.06 -13.42
C LYS A 111 -2.23 10.89 -12.34
N GLY A 112 -3.19 10.29 -11.64
CA GLY A 112 -3.91 10.95 -10.56
C GLY A 112 -2.98 11.43 -9.45
N PRO A 113 -2.17 10.54 -8.86
CA PRO A 113 -1.21 10.94 -7.84
C PRO A 113 -0.23 12.02 -8.30
N LEU A 114 0.30 11.92 -9.52
CA LEU A 114 1.25 12.91 -10.03
C LEU A 114 0.60 14.28 -10.18
N VAL A 115 -0.65 14.34 -10.69
CA VAL A 115 -1.39 15.60 -10.79
C VAL A 115 -1.61 16.22 -9.40
N ARG A 116 -1.96 15.39 -8.42
CA ARG A 116 -2.14 15.87 -7.03
C ARG A 116 -0.85 16.45 -6.46
N LEU A 117 0.28 15.78 -6.67
CA LEU A 117 1.58 16.25 -6.18
C LEU A 117 1.95 17.57 -6.83
N TYR A 118 1.72 17.71 -8.12
CA TYR A 118 1.96 18.94 -8.86
C TYR A 118 1.09 20.08 -8.33
N ARG A 119 -0.20 19.83 -8.15
CA ARG A 119 -1.15 20.84 -7.63
C ARG A 119 -0.82 21.28 -6.22
N ARG A 120 -0.25 20.42 -5.43
CA ARG A 120 0.18 20.73 -4.06
C ARG A 120 1.58 21.35 -4.03
N ARG A 121 2.18 21.60 -5.19
CA ARG A 121 3.54 22.10 -5.34
C ARG A 121 4.58 21.25 -4.61
N ARG A 122 4.35 19.94 -4.55
CA ARG A 122 5.28 19.00 -3.94
C ARG A 122 6.32 18.50 -4.94
N ILE A 123 6.01 18.62 -6.25
CA ILE A 123 6.94 18.31 -7.33
C ILE A 123 6.80 19.38 -8.42
N ASP A 124 7.86 19.58 -9.18
CA ASP A 124 7.81 20.44 -10.37
C ASP A 124 7.31 19.62 -11.55
N ARG A 125 6.65 20.30 -12.50
CA ARG A 125 6.12 19.63 -13.68
C ARG A 125 7.22 18.96 -14.52
N GLU A 126 8.41 19.51 -14.50
CA GLU A 126 9.56 18.96 -15.20
C GLU A 126 9.95 17.58 -14.69
N ASP A 127 9.71 17.31 -13.40
CA ASP A 127 9.99 16.03 -12.77
C ASP A 127 9.14 14.91 -13.33
N LEU A 128 8.04 15.23 -14.01
CA LEU A 128 7.16 14.23 -14.63
C LEU A 128 7.77 13.64 -15.88
N GLY A 129 8.82 14.26 -16.45
CA GLY A 129 9.48 13.82 -17.66
C GLY A 129 8.62 14.00 -18.91
N GLY A 130 9.15 14.48 -19.91
CA GLY A 130 8.58 14.57 -21.26
C GLY A 130 7.11 14.72 -21.45
#